data_d0e4def61043c4b00f5efaee92e4ff30
#
_entry.id   d0e4def61043c4b00f5efaee92e4ff30
#
_cell.length_a   1.000
_cell.length_b   1.000
_cell.length_c   1.000
_cell.angle_alpha   90.00
_cell.angle_beta   90.00
_cell.angle_gamma   90.00
#
_symmetry.space_group_name_H-M   'P 1'
#
loop_
_entity.id
_entity.type
_entity.pdbx_description
1 polymer ?
#
loop_
_entity_poly.entity_id
_entity_poly.type
_entity_poly.pdbx_seq_one_letter_code
_entity_poly.pdbx_strand_id
1 'polypeptide(L)'
;METTTTSALDVRADFPIMAREIDGRPLIYLDSAATSQKPVSVIEAMDRYYRHSNANVHRGVYRLAQEATDLFEGARARVAAFNGAETDTTIFTRNATEAINLVAYAWGREHVRAGDVVLITQMEHHSNIVPWQLLCQETGAELRYLDVADDGTLSLDQLDEELAGGHVKLAAFAHVSNVLGTINPVAEMAARVRAAGATSLVDGSQGVPQLPVDVGAIDADFYAWTGHKALGPTGIGVLHGRRDVLEAMRPFLGGGDMIRTVDFQESTWNDLPWKFEAGTSMIAEGVGLGAAVDYLANLDMERVRAHERQLTAYALARLAEVESLRVIGPPDADGRGGVISFELRGVHPHDVAELLDRDNVCIRAGHHCAMPLMRRLGVPATARASFGPYNTRADVDALVDSLGRARDLFGES
;
A
#
# COMPACT_ATOMS: atom_id res chain seq x y z
N MET A 1 -35.55 8.74 -0.65
CA MET A 1 -34.43 7.79 -0.70
C MET A 1 -33.95 7.65 0.73
N GLU A 2 -34.27 6.52 1.36
CA GLU A 2 -33.78 6.21 2.71
C GLU A 2 -32.28 6.04 2.64
N THR A 3 -31.56 6.93 3.30
CA THR A 3 -30.13 6.76 3.59
C THR A 3 -30.02 5.58 4.56
N THR A 4 -29.72 4.41 4.02
CA THR A 4 -29.31 3.25 4.82
C THR A 4 -28.04 3.68 5.57
N THR A 5 -28.19 4.00 6.84
CA THR A 5 -27.06 4.29 7.74
C THR A 5 -26.30 2.96 7.89
N THR A 6 -25.25 2.80 7.09
CA THR A 6 -24.33 1.65 7.26
C THR A 6 -23.78 1.76 8.68
N SER A 7 -24.05 0.76 9.52
CA SER A 7 -23.61 0.77 10.91
C SER A 7 -22.09 0.80 10.94
N ALA A 8 -21.51 1.59 11.83
CA ALA A 8 -20.05 1.63 12.05
C ALA A 8 -19.54 0.21 12.27
N LEU A 9 -18.32 -0.09 11.82
CA LEU A 9 -17.66 -1.36 12.11
C LEU A 9 -17.39 -1.44 13.62
N ASP A 10 -17.81 -2.53 14.24
CA ASP A 10 -17.53 -2.83 15.66
C ASP A 10 -16.56 -4.02 15.72
N VAL A 11 -15.30 -3.75 15.40
CA VAL A 11 -14.25 -4.78 15.26
C VAL A 11 -13.03 -4.53 16.15
N ARG A 12 -13.05 -3.46 16.96
CA ARG A 12 -11.89 -3.08 17.78
C ARG A 12 -11.41 -4.20 18.71
N ALA A 13 -12.33 -5.01 19.23
CA ALA A 13 -12.02 -6.14 20.11
C ALA A 13 -11.26 -7.29 19.42
N ASP A 14 -11.33 -7.37 18.09
CA ASP A 14 -10.60 -8.38 17.30
C ASP A 14 -9.09 -8.07 17.24
N PHE A 15 -8.67 -6.86 17.62
CA PHE A 15 -7.30 -6.41 17.59
C PHE A 15 -6.72 -6.30 19.01
N PRO A 16 -5.99 -7.32 19.49
CA PRO A 16 -5.56 -7.40 20.91
C PRO A 16 -4.77 -6.18 21.39
N ILE A 17 -3.97 -5.57 20.51
CA ILE A 17 -3.18 -4.36 20.83
C ILE A 17 -4.06 -3.17 21.19
N MET A 18 -5.30 -3.11 20.68
CA MET A 18 -6.21 -1.99 20.92
C MET A 18 -6.81 -1.99 22.34
N ALA A 19 -6.62 -3.08 23.09
CA ALA A 19 -6.93 -3.16 24.50
C ALA A 19 -5.77 -2.67 25.42
N ARG A 20 -4.63 -2.30 24.81
CA ARG A 20 -3.45 -1.82 25.58
C ARG A 20 -3.72 -0.46 26.20
N GLU A 21 -3.32 -0.34 27.47
CA GLU A 21 -3.23 0.93 28.17
C GLU A 21 -1.76 1.30 28.40
N ILE A 22 -1.45 2.60 28.34
CA ILE A 22 -0.15 3.17 28.67
C ILE A 22 -0.43 4.25 29.73
N ASP A 23 0.19 4.12 30.90
CA ASP A 23 -0.02 5.00 32.07
C ASP A 23 -1.52 5.15 32.45
N GLY A 24 -2.28 4.05 32.37
CA GLY A 24 -3.70 3.98 32.72
C GLY A 24 -4.64 4.68 31.71
N ARG A 25 -4.16 5.01 30.51
CA ARG A 25 -4.94 5.60 29.42
C ARG A 25 -4.94 4.70 28.20
N PRO A 26 -6.07 4.60 27.45
CA PRO A 26 -6.15 3.74 26.28
C PRO A 26 -5.19 4.17 25.16
N LEU A 27 -4.69 3.21 24.41
CA LEU A 27 -3.94 3.43 23.18
C LEU A 27 -4.87 3.93 22.08
N ILE A 28 -4.52 5.05 21.44
CA ILE A 28 -5.20 5.62 20.27
C ILE A 28 -4.23 5.56 19.09
N TYR A 29 -4.42 4.56 18.24
CA TYR A 29 -3.51 4.27 17.12
C TYR A 29 -4.04 4.86 15.83
N LEU A 30 -3.41 5.93 15.35
CA LEU A 30 -3.76 6.67 14.13
C LEU A 30 -2.60 6.70 13.11
N ASP A 31 -1.84 5.60 12.99
CA ASP A 31 -0.74 5.48 12.01
C ASP A 31 -0.88 4.24 11.12
N SER A 32 -2.11 3.87 10.75
CA SER A 32 -2.41 2.69 9.91
C SER A 32 -1.79 2.76 8.52
N ALA A 33 -1.59 3.96 7.95
CA ALA A 33 -0.90 4.13 6.67
C ALA A 33 0.60 3.80 6.73
N ALA A 34 1.23 3.75 7.92
CA ALA A 34 2.58 3.24 8.10
C ALA A 34 2.59 1.71 8.25
N THR A 35 1.76 1.18 9.13
CA THR A 35 1.45 -0.25 9.29
C THR A 35 0.12 -0.40 10.02
N SER A 36 -0.72 -1.32 9.61
CA SER A 36 -1.98 -1.60 10.32
C SER A 36 -1.74 -2.49 11.54
N GLN A 37 -2.66 -2.51 12.49
CA GLN A 37 -2.71 -3.50 13.56
C GLN A 37 -3.21 -4.85 13.01
N LYS A 38 -2.99 -5.94 13.76
CA LYS A 38 -3.28 -7.31 13.32
C LYS A 38 -4.44 -7.87 14.12
N PRO A 39 -5.48 -8.44 13.46
CA PRO A 39 -6.54 -9.14 14.16
C PRO A 39 -6.01 -10.47 14.73
N VAL A 40 -6.65 -10.93 15.78
CA VAL A 40 -6.30 -12.19 16.46
C VAL A 40 -6.22 -13.38 15.50
N SER A 41 -7.10 -13.42 14.49
CA SER A 41 -7.13 -14.48 13.47
C SER A 41 -5.83 -14.60 12.67
N VAL A 42 -5.17 -13.49 12.36
CA VAL A 42 -3.86 -13.44 11.66
C VAL A 42 -2.75 -13.93 12.58
N ILE A 43 -2.73 -13.46 13.83
CA ILE A 43 -1.74 -13.88 14.83
C ILE A 43 -1.82 -15.38 15.06
N GLU A 44 -3.03 -15.90 15.28
CA GLU A 44 -3.26 -17.33 15.52
C GLU A 44 -2.99 -18.20 14.29
N ALA A 45 -3.21 -17.72 13.07
CA ALA A 45 -2.88 -18.45 11.85
C ALA A 45 -1.37 -18.70 11.75
N MET A 46 -0.55 -17.68 12.02
CA MET A 46 0.90 -17.82 12.04
C MET A 46 1.40 -18.67 13.19
N ASP A 47 0.86 -18.49 14.41
CA ASP A 47 1.20 -19.31 15.58
C ASP A 47 0.87 -20.78 15.33
N ARG A 48 -0.30 -21.07 14.78
CA ARG A 48 -0.75 -22.44 14.43
C ARG A 48 0.15 -23.08 13.39
N TYR A 49 0.54 -22.33 12.36
CA TYR A 49 1.48 -22.82 11.35
C TYR A 49 2.79 -23.26 12.00
N TYR A 50 3.44 -22.42 12.81
CA TYR A 50 4.70 -22.77 13.46
C TYR A 50 4.58 -23.92 14.45
N ARG A 51 3.47 -24.04 15.16
CA ARG A 51 3.28 -25.10 16.15
C ARG A 51 2.95 -26.46 15.54
N HIS A 52 2.29 -26.48 14.37
CA HIS A 52 1.65 -27.71 13.90
C HIS A 52 2.02 -28.11 12.47
N SER A 53 2.42 -27.16 11.60
CA SER A 53 2.57 -27.41 10.16
C SER A 53 3.88 -26.89 9.58
N ASN A 54 4.85 -26.51 10.42
CA ASN A 54 6.11 -25.91 9.96
C ASN A 54 6.95 -26.94 9.20
N ALA A 55 7.02 -26.80 7.87
CA ALA A 55 7.88 -27.53 6.96
C ALA A 55 8.19 -26.67 5.73
N ASN A 56 9.23 -27.04 4.96
CA ASN A 56 9.46 -26.43 3.66
C ASN A 56 8.38 -26.88 2.67
N VAL A 57 8.02 -25.99 1.75
CA VAL A 57 6.94 -26.18 0.77
C VAL A 57 7.44 -26.76 -0.55
N HIS A 58 6.54 -27.27 -1.39
CA HIS A 58 6.67 -27.73 -2.77
C HIS A 58 7.47 -29.02 -2.96
N ARG A 59 8.65 -29.20 -2.33
CA ARG A 59 9.59 -30.30 -2.65
C ARG A 59 9.59 -31.48 -1.68
N GLY A 60 8.95 -31.34 -0.53
CA GLY A 60 8.89 -32.41 0.46
C GLY A 60 7.87 -33.48 0.05
N VAL A 61 8.28 -34.75 0.12
CA VAL A 61 7.38 -35.90 -0.21
C VAL A 61 6.69 -36.47 1.03
N TYR A 62 6.81 -35.82 2.16
CA TYR A 62 6.19 -36.25 3.43
C TYR A 62 4.98 -35.35 3.76
N ARG A 63 4.06 -35.94 4.54
CA ARG A 63 2.76 -35.35 4.85
C ARG A 63 2.84 -33.91 5.37
N LEU A 64 3.76 -33.61 6.29
CA LEU A 64 3.89 -32.27 6.87
C LEU A 64 4.28 -31.22 5.80
N ALA A 65 5.13 -31.58 4.84
CA ALA A 65 5.46 -30.66 3.73
C ALA A 65 4.26 -30.44 2.79
N GLN A 66 3.42 -31.45 2.59
CA GLN A 66 2.19 -31.30 1.83
C GLN A 66 1.22 -30.36 2.55
N GLU A 67 1.02 -30.54 3.86
CA GLU A 67 0.18 -29.66 4.68
C GLU A 67 0.68 -28.21 4.64
N ALA A 68 1.99 -27.97 4.75
CA ALA A 68 2.58 -26.65 4.64
C ALA A 68 2.36 -26.03 3.25
N THR A 69 2.52 -26.84 2.18
CA THR A 69 2.29 -26.41 0.79
C THR A 69 0.83 -26.03 0.58
N ASP A 70 -0.10 -26.85 1.04
CA ASP A 70 -1.54 -26.59 0.91
C ASP A 70 -1.96 -25.31 1.64
N LEU A 71 -1.36 -25.02 2.81
CA LEU A 71 -1.59 -23.78 3.54
C LEU A 71 -1.05 -22.56 2.78
N PHE A 72 0.17 -22.65 2.25
CA PHE A 72 0.84 -21.56 1.56
C PHE A 72 0.19 -21.24 0.20
N GLU A 73 -0.03 -22.26 -0.63
CA GLU A 73 -0.67 -22.07 -1.94
C GLU A 73 -2.18 -21.76 -1.80
N GLY A 74 -2.83 -22.32 -0.79
CA GLY A 74 -4.20 -21.93 -0.42
C GLY A 74 -4.28 -20.46 0.00
N ALA A 75 -3.27 -19.92 0.68
CA ALA A 75 -3.20 -18.49 0.98
C ALA A 75 -3.02 -17.64 -0.29
N ARG A 76 -2.17 -18.08 -1.25
CA ARG A 76 -2.02 -17.43 -2.55
C ARG A 76 -3.36 -17.35 -3.30
N ALA A 77 -4.08 -18.46 -3.34
CA ALA A 77 -5.39 -18.51 -4.01
C ALA A 77 -6.40 -17.53 -3.37
N ARG A 78 -6.42 -17.41 -2.03
CA ARG A 78 -7.28 -16.44 -1.32
C ARG A 78 -6.87 -14.99 -1.62
N VAL A 79 -5.56 -14.69 -1.61
CA VAL A 79 -5.03 -13.37 -1.96
C VAL A 79 -5.39 -12.99 -3.40
N ALA A 80 -5.23 -13.91 -4.33
CA ALA A 80 -5.62 -13.71 -5.73
C ALA A 80 -7.13 -13.42 -5.86
N ALA A 81 -7.96 -14.26 -5.27
CA ALA A 81 -9.42 -14.10 -5.29
C ALA A 81 -9.87 -12.77 -4.64
N PHE A 82 -9.25 -12.37 -3.54
CA PHE A 82 -9.56 -11.11 -2.85
C PHE A 82 -9.34 -9.88 -3.73
N ASN A 83 -8.36 -9.92 -4.63
CA ASN A 83 -8.05 -8.83 -5.55
C ASN A 83 -8.57 -9.05 -6.99
N GLY A 84 -9.40 -10.07 -7.25
CA GLY A 84 -9.89 -10.37 -8.60
C GLY A 84 -8.78 -10.78 -9.58
N ALA A 85 -7.70 -11.42 -9.08
CA ALA A 85 -6.55 -11.87 -9.85
C ALA A 85 -6.56 -13.39 -10.06
N GLU A 86 -5.73 -13.86 -11.00
CA GLU A 86 -5.45 -15.29 -11.16
C GLU A 86 -4.36 -15.73 -10.18
N THR A 87 -4.46 -16.96 -9.67
CA THR A 87 -3.53 -17.48 -8.65
C THR A 87 -2.09 -17.53 -9.15
N ASP A 88 -1.86 -17.97 -10.37
CA ASP A 88 -0.54 -18.13 -10.97
C ASP A 88 0.07 -16.82 -11.51
N THR A 89 -0.70 -15.74 -11.59
CA THR A 89 -0.19 -14.37 -11.83
C THR A 89 -0.04 -13.56 -10.55
N THR A 90 -0.23 -14.19 -9.39
CA THR A 90 -0.06 -13.60 -8.06
C THR A 90 1.27 -14.04 -7.46
N ILE A 91 2.25 -13.15 -7.42
CA ILE A 91 3.62 -13.40 -6.98
C ILE A 91 3.79 -12.86 -5.56
N PHE A 92 4.30 -13.68 -4.65
CA PHE A 92 4.68 -13.23 -3.32
C PHE A 92 6.08 -12.62 -3.33
N THR A 93 6.21 -11.46 -2.71
CA THR A 93 7.45 -10.70 -2.51
C THR A 93 7.57 -10.34 -1.03
N ARG A 94 8.72 -9.83 -0.60
CA ARG A 94 8.88 -9.41 0.81
C ARG A 94 8.05 -8.17 1.17
N ASN A 95 7.76 -7.32 0.20
CA ASN A 95 6.94 -6.11 0.33
C ASN A 95 6.72 -5.46 -1.05
N ALA A 96 5.92 -4.41 -1.13
CA ALA A 96 5.69 -3.66 -2.37
C ALA A 96 6.98 -3.08 -2.97
N THR A 97 7.95 -2.68 -2.15
CA THR A 97 9.25 -2.19 -2.65
C THR A 97 9.96 -3.26 -3.48
N GLU A 98 9.99 -4.51 -3.01
CA GLU A 98 10.56 -5.62 -3.78
C GLU A 98 9.74 -5.91 -5.04
N ALA A 99 8.41 -5.88 -4.96
CA ALA A 99 7.53 -6.06 -6.11
C ALA A 99 7.81 -5.03 -7.23
N ILE A 100 7.95 -3.75 -6.88
CA ILE A 100 8.27 -2.69 -7.84
C ILE A 100 9.69 -2.86 -8.40
N ASN A 101 10.67 -3.22 -7.55
CA ASN A 101 12.02 -3.52 -8.01
C ASN A 101 12.06 -4.74 -8.94
N LEU A 102 11.26 -5.78 -8.70
CA LEU A 102 11.13 -6.93 -9.59
C LEU A 102 10.74 -6.46 -10.99
N VAL A 103 9.73 -5.58 -11.10
CA VAL A 103 9.32 -5.03 -12.41
C VAL A 103 10.43 -4.19 -13.03
N ALA A 104 11.08 -3.32 -12.26
CA ALA A 104 12.18 -2.47 -12.76
C ALA A 104 13.35 -3.32 -13.30
N TYR A 105 13.71 -4.40 -12.62
CA TYR A 105 14.82 -5.28 -13.00
C TYR A 105 14.47 -6.26 -14.10
N ALA A 106 13.37 -7.03 -13.94
CA ALA A 106 13.04 -8.12 -14.83
C ALA A 106 12.33 -7.67 -16.11
N TRP A 107 11.54 -6.59 -16.05
CA TRP A 107 10.88 -6.00 -17.21
C TRP A 107 11.61 -4.74 -17.69
N GLY A 108 11.88 -3.80 -16.80
CA GLY A 108 12.37 -2.47 -17.16
C GLY A 108 13.70 -2.50 -17.91
N ARG A 109 14.69 -3.26 -17.44
CA ARG A 109 16.01 -3.39 -18.09
C ARG A 109 15.97 -4.00 -19.48
N GLU A 110 14.94 -4.75 -19.81
CA GLU A 110 14.76 -5.33 -21.15
C GLU A 110 14.04 -4.40 -22.12
N HIS A 111 13.14 -3.55 -21.61
CA HIS A 111 12.20 -2.80 -22.45
C HIS A 111 12.47 -1.30 -22.48
N VAL A 112 13.15 -0.74 -21.48
CA VAL A 112 13.44 0.70 -21.38
C VAL A 112 14.82 1.01 -21.93
N ARG A 113 14.94 2.02 -22.81
CA ARG A 113 16.18 2.40 -23.51
C ARG A 113 16.38 3.91 -23.47
N ALA A 114 17.56 4.37 -23.90
CA ALA A 114 17.83 5.78 -24.10
C ALA A 114 16.85 6.40 -25.10
N GLY A 115 16.22 7.50 -24.72
CA GLY A 115 15.16 8.19 -25.47
C GLY A 115 13.74 7.80 -25.05
N ASP A 116 13.58 6.73 -24.26
CA ASP A 116 12.30 6.40 -23.62
C ASP A 116 12.06 7.27 -22.38
N VAL A 117 10.80 7.39 -21.98
CA VAL A 117 10.33 8.06 -20.76
C VAL A 117 9.74 7.04 -19.79
N VAL A 118 10.16 7.10 -18.54
CA VAL A 118 9.45 6.51 -17.41
C VAL A 118 8.68 7.66 -16.75
N LEU A 119 7.35 7.55 -16.71
CA LEU A 119 6.46 8.56 -16.18
C LEU A 119 5.96 8.13 -14.81
N ILE A 120 6.14 8.97 -13.78
CA ILE A 120 5.59 8.74 -12.44
C ILE A 120 4.86 9.99 -11.97
N THR A 121 4.28 9.97 -10.76
CA THR A 121 3.64 11.16 -10.22
C THR A 121 4.48 11.82 -9.12
N GLN A 122 4.24 13.10 -8.84
CA GLN A 122 4.90 13.80 -7.73
C GLN A 122 4.45 13.30 -6.35
N MET A 123 3.35 12.53 -6.27
CA MET A 123 2.82 12.02 -4.99
C MET A 123 3.34 10.63 -4.61
N GLU A 124 4.27 10.05 -5.38
CA GLU A 124 4.71 8.69 -5.17
C GLU A 124 5.48 8.50 -3.85
N HIS A 125 5.28 7.33 -3.24
CA HIS A 125 6.15 6.82 -2.19
C HIS A 125 7.56 6.53 -2.75
N HIS A 126 8.61 6.68 -1.94
CA HIS A 126 10.00 6.44 -2.38
C HIS A 126 10.19 5.07 -3.04
N SER A 127 9.44 4.03 -2.64
CA SER A 127 9.48 2.71 -3.28
C SER A 127 9.01 2.71 -4.74
N ASN A 128 8.22 3.71 -5.14
CA ASN A 128 7.77 3.90 -6.53
C ASN A 128 8.44 5.10 -7.21
N ILE A 129 9.58 5.56 -6.68
CA ILE A 129 10.44 6.59 -7.27
C ILE A 129 11.84 6.02 -7.53
N VAL A 130 12.49 5.53 -6.47
CA VAL A 130 13.93 5.18 -6.50
C VAL A 130 14.24 4.06 -7.50
N PRO A 131 13.45 2.98 -7.63
CA PRO A 131 13.71 1.96 -8.64
C PRO A 131 13.74 2.51 -10.07
N TRP A 132 12.85 3.47 -10.36
CA TRP A 132 12.78 4.12 -11.67
C TRP A 132 13.94 5.08 -11.91
N GLN A 133 14.39 5.80 -10.88
CA GLN A 133 15.63 6.62 -10.97
C GLN A 133 16.83 5.76 -11.32
N LEU A 134 17.00 4.61 -10.66
CA LEU A 134 18.09 3.67 -10.92
C LEU A 134 17.98 3.09 -12.33
N LEU A 135 16.79 2.69 -12.77
CA LEU A 135 16.55 2.17 -14.12
C LEU A 135 16.91 3.22 -15.18
N CYS A 136 16.45 4.46 -15.03
CA CYS A 136 16.73 5.54 -15.98
C CYS A 136 18.24 5.88 -16.03
N GLN A 137 18.93 5.85 -14.88
CA GLN A 137 20.39 6.04 -14.83
C GLN A 137 21.14 4.93 -15.58
N GLU A 138 20.67 3.67 -15.48
CA GLU A 138 21.29 2.53 -16.16
C GLU A 138 21.02 2.53 -17.68
N THR A 139 19.81 2.91 -18.10
CA THR A 139 19.36 2.78 -19.48
C THR A 139 19.53 4.03 -20.31
N GLY A 140 19.75 5.19 -19.68
CA GLY A 140 19.76 6.50 -20.32
C GLY A 140 18.37 7.03 -20.67
N ALA A 141 17.30 6.43 -20.13
CA ALA A 141 15.94 6.92 -20.25
C ALA A 141 15.71 8.16 -19.37
N GLU A 142 14.66 8.90 -19.66
CA GLU A 142 14.24 10.08 -18.89
C GLU A 142 13.19 9.72 -17.86
N LEU A 143 13.32 10.22 -16.63
CA LEU A 143 12.29 10.13 -15.60
C LEU A 143 11.49 11.43 -15.60
N ARG A 144 10.18 11.35 -15.85
CA ARG A 144 9.25 12.50 -15.81
C ARG A 144 8.18 12.31 -14.75
N TYR A 145 7.56 13.44 -14.38
CA TYR A 145 6.59 13.49 -13.31
C TYR A 145 5.30 14.16 -13.78
N LEU A 146 4.15 13.53 -13.46
CA LEU A 146 2.87 14.22 -13.47
C LEU A 146 2.78 15.12 -12.24
N ASP A 147 2.36 16.35 -12.45
CA ASP A 147 2.22 17.33 -11.40
C ASP A 147 1.01 17.04 -10.51
N VAL A 148 1.18 17.32 -9.23
CA VAL A 148 0.09 17.33 -8.26
C VAL A 148 -0.49 18.74 -8.21
N ALA A 149 -1.79 18.89 -8.44
CA ALA A 149 -2.51 20.15 -8.29
C ALA A 149 -2.55 20.64 -6.83
N ASP A 150 -2.92 21.89 -6.60
CA ASP A 150 -2.95 22.46 -5.24
C ASP A 150 -4.00 21.82 -4.34
N ASP A 151 -5.05 21.22 -4.92
CA ASP A 151 -6.04 20.42 -4.21
C ASP A 151 -5.60 18.97 -3.94
N GLY A 152 -4.41 18.58 -4.38
CA GLY A 152 -3.84 17.26 -4.19
C GLY A 152 -4.27 16.22 -5.22
N THR A 153 -4.90 16.62 -6.33
CA THR A 153 -5.31 15.71 -7.43
C THR A 153 -4.31 15.67 -8.57
N LEU A 154 -4.46 14.69 -9.48
CA LEU A 154 -3.71 14.58 -10.74
C LEU A 154 -4.58 15.04 -11.92
N SER A 155 -3.96 15.66 -12.92
CA SER A 155 -4.61 16.00 -14.18
C SER A 155 -4.49 14.85 -15.18
N LEU A 156 -5.61 14.33 -15.65
CA LEU A 156 -5.64 13.34 -16.73
C LEU A 156 -5.29 13.98 -18.09
N ASP A 157 -5.53 15.27 -18.27
CA ASP A 157 -5.13 15.99 -19.49
C ASP A 157 -3.59 16.05 -19.58
N GLN A 158 -2.90 16.27 -18.47
CA GLN A 158 -1.43 16.23 -18.44
C GLN A 158 -0.91 14.80 -18.75
N LEU A 159 -1.60 13.77 -18.25
CA LEU A 159 -1.26 12.39 -18.61
C LEU A 159 -1.37 12.18 -20.13
N ASP A 160 -2.45 12.66 -20.76
CA ASP A 160 -2.65 12.55 -22.20
C ASP A 160 -1.57 13.33 -23.00
N GLU A 161 -1.18 14.50 -22.54
CA GLU A 161 -0.10 15.31 -23.15
C GLU A 161 1.24 14.56 -23.12
N GLU A 162 1.61 13.96 -21.98
CA GLU A 162 2.84 13.16 -21.86
C GLU A 162 2.80 11.92 -22.77
N LEU A 163 1.65 11.23 -22.81
CA LEU A 163 1.47 10.03 -23.63
C LEU A 163 1.47 10.34 -25.14
N ALA A 164 0.97 11.51 -25.55
CA ALA A 164 0.91 11.93 -26.96
C ALA A 164 2.30 12.05 -27.59
N GLY A 165 3.35 12.26 -26.80
CA GLY A 165 4.74 12.30 -27.26
C GLY A 165 5.27 10.96 -27.79
N GLY A 166 4.61 9.84 -27.49
CA GLY A 166 4.96 8.49 -27.96
C GLY A 166 6.24 7.92 -27.39
N HIS A 167 6.86 8.60 -26.40
CA HIS A 167 8.11 8.18 -25.76
C HIS A 167 7.90 7.49 -24.41
N VAL A 168 6.71 7.59 -23.83
CA VAL A 168 6.41 6.93 -22.54
C VAL A 168 6.41 5.42 -22.74
N LYS A 169 7.35 4.75 -22.06
CA LYS A 169 7.50 3.31 -22.09
C LYS A 169 6.82 2.63 -20.91
N LEU A 170 6.85 3.29 -19.76
CA LEU A 170 6.20 2.85 -18.53
C LEU A 170 5.63 4.07 -17.80
N ALA A 171 4.41 3.92 -17.25
CA ALA A 171 3.83 4.84 -16.29
C ALA A 171 3.55 4.11 -14.97
N ALA A 172 4.06 4.66 -13.84
CA ALA A 172 3.85 4.11 -12.53
C ALA A 172 3.21 5.14 -11.59
N PHE A 173 2.14 4.73 -10.90
CA PHE A 173 1.35 5.64 -10.06
C PHE A 173 0.68 4.96 -8.88
N ALA A 174 0.52 5.69 -7.79
CA ALA A 174 -0.15 5.21 -6.58
C ALA A 174 -1.68 5.15 -6.79
N HIS A 175 -2.33 4.10 -6.27
CA HIS A 175 -3.79 4.03 -6.21
C HIS A 175 -4.35 5.03 -5.21
N VAL A 176 -3.75 5.06 -4.00
CA VAL A 176 -4.08 6.04 -2.96
C VAL A 176 -2.79 6.65 -2.44
N SER A 177 -2.72 7.98 -2.39
CA SER A 177 -1.56 8.67 -1.83
C SER A 177 -1.43 8.44 -0.34
N ASN A 178 -0.26 7.98 0.10
CA ASN A 178 0.03 7.79 1.53
C ASN A 178 0.24 9.11 2.31
N VAL A 179 0.23 10.25 1.64
CA VAL A 179 0.35 11.59 2.23
C VAL A 179 -0.95 12.35 2.11
N LEU A 180 -1.43 12.51 0.87
CA LEU A 180 -2.61 13.34 0.55
C LEU A 180 -3.92 12.60 0.84
N GLY A 181 -3.86 11.27 0.87
CA GLY A 181 -5.05 10.43 0.87
C GLY A 181 -5.75 10.37 -0.50
N THR A 182 -5.36 11.16 -1.47
CA THR A 182 -5.98 11.21 -2.82
C THR A 182 -6.16 9.83 -3.40
N ILE A 183 -7.38 9.50 -3.81
CA ILE A 183 -7.72 8.29 -4.56
C ILE A 183 -7.61 8.62 -6.04
N ASN A 184 -6.65 8.01 -6.72
CA ASN A 184 -6.44 8.22 -8.15
C ASN A 184 -7.35 7.30 -8.99
N PRO A 185 -7.81 7.75 -10.17
CA PRO A 185 -8.66 6.95 -11.07
C PRO A 185 -7.79 5.97 -11.87
N VAL A 186 -7.17 4.99 -11.18
CA VAL A 186 -6.11 4.13 -11.74
C VAL A 186 -6.57 3.27 -12.90
N ALA A 187 -7.84 2.84 -12.96
CA ALA A 187 -8.37 2.10 -14.10
C ALA A 187 -8.38 2.97 -15.37
N GLU A 188 -8.82 4.22 -15.26
CA GLU A 188 -8.80 5.17 -16.38
C GLU A 188 -7.36 5.51 -16.79
N MET A 189 -6.47 5.75 -15.82
CA MET A 189 -5.05 6.00 -16.09
C MET A 189 -4.40 4.81 -16.80
N ALA A 190 -4.62 3.58 -16.33
CA ALA A 190 -4.09 2.36 -16.96
C ALA A 190 -4.61 2.19 -18.39
N ALA A 191 -5.90 2.45 -18.62
CA ALA A 191 -6.49 2.39 -19.96
C ALA A 191 -5.86 3.39 -20.94
N ARG A 192 -5.60 4.64 -20.51
CA ARG A 192 -4.92 5.66 -21.32
C ARG A 192 -3.47 5.27 -21.62
N VAL A 193 -2.74 4.79 -20.62
CA VAL A 193 -1.35 4.29 -20.77
C VAL A 193 -1.29 3.14 -21.77
N ARG A 194 -2.20 2.18 -21.69
CA ARG A 194 -2.29 1.06 -22.64
C ARG A 194 -2.65 1.52 -24.05
N ALA A 195 -3.60 2.44 -24.18
CA ALA A 195 -3.98 2.99 -25.49
C ALA A 195 -2.80 3.68 -26.21
N ALA A 196 -1.86 4.25 -25.44
CA ALA A 196 -0.62 4.81 -25.94
C ALA A 196 0.48 3.77 -26.22
N GLY A 197 0.24 2.48 -25.96
CA GLY A 197 1.21 1.39 -26.14
C GLY A 197 2.30 1.34 -25.06
N ALA A 198 2.08 1.99 -23.93
CA ALA A 198 2.95 1.97 -22.76
C ALA A 198 2.50 0.94 -21.72
N THR A 199 3.38 0.60 -20.79
CA THR A 199 3.12 -0.33 -19.69
C THR A 199 2.77 0.43 -18.42
N SER A 200 1.82 -0.07 -17.66
CA SER A 200 1.34 0.53 -16.41
C SER A 200 1.72 -0.28 -15.19
N LEU A 201 2.13 0.41 -14.10
CA LEU A 201 2.29 -0.16 -12.77
C LEU A 201 1.52 0.66 -11.74
N VAL A 202 0.69 0.01 -10.94
CA VAL A 202 -0.06 0.63 -9.85
C VAL A 202 0.54 0.22 -8.50
N ASP A 203 0.91 1.20 -7.67
CA ASP A 203 1.20 0.97 -6.25
C ASP A 203 -0.12 1.00 -5.45
N GLY A 204 -0.63 -0.18 -5.13
CA GLY A 204 -1.85 -0.41 -4.37
C GLY A 204 -1.66 -0.48 -2.86
N SER A 205 -0.49 -0.14 -2.33
CA SER A 205 -0.16 -0.32 -0.90
C SER A 205 -1.10 0.42 0.07
N GLN A 206 -1.73 1.50 -0.37
CA GLN A 206 -2.78 2.19 0.38
C GLN A 206 -4.19 1.90 -0.20
N GLY A 207 -4.28 1.39 -1.42
CA GLY A 207 -5.55 1.03 -2.04
C GLY A 207 -6.17 -0.23 -1.42
N VAL A 208 -5.40 -1.34 -1.42
CA VAL A 208 -5.87 -2.65 -0.96
C VAL A 208 -6.43 -2.66 0.47
N PRO A 209 -5.84 -1.97 1.47
CA PRO A 209 -6.40 -1.96 2.82
C PRO A 209 -7.68 -1.14 2.98
N GLN A 210 -8.01 -0.24 2.02
CA GLN A 210 -9.04 0.79 2.18
C GLN A 210 -10.17 0.72 1.16
N LEU A 211 -9.93 0.11 0.00
CA LEU A 211 -10.85 0.09 -1.13
C LEU A 211 -11.18 -1.34 -1.54
N PRO A 212 -12.36 -1.58 -2.10
CA PRO A 212 -12.59 -2.79 -2.89
C PRO A 212 -11.72 -2.71 -4.15
N VAL A 213 -10.74 -3.60 -4.26
CA VAL A 213 -9.79 -3.62 -5.37
C VAL A 213 -10.01 -4.87 -6.22
N ASP A 214 -10.34 -4.66 -7.48
CA ASP A 214 -10.38 -5.68 -8.53
C ASP A 214 -9.32 -5.35 -9.59
N VAL A 215 -8.20 -6.07 -9.58
CA VAL A 215 -7.08 -5.82 -10.50
C VAL A 215 -7.44 -6.19 -11.94
N GLY A 216 -8.39 -7.13 -12.13
CA GLY A 216 -8.94 -7.46 -13.45
C GLY A 216 -9.73 -6.29 -14.04
N ALA A 217 -10.51 -5.59 -13.22
CA ALA A 217 -11.26 -4.40 -13.64
C ALA A 217 -10.36 -3.16 -13.80
N ILE A 218 -9.31 -3.02 -12.99
CA ILE A 218 -8.30 -1.95 -13.15
C ILE A 218 -7.51 -2.15 -14.44
N ASP A 219 -7.25 -3.39 -14.82
CA ASP A 219 -6.59 -3.79 -16.05
C ASP A 219 -5.21 -3.13 -16.27
N ALA A 220 -4.47 -2.88 -15.18
CA ALA A 220 -3.07 -2.47 -15.23
C ALA A 220 -2.17 -3.67 -15.56
N ASP A 221 -0.98 -3.40 -16.15
CA ASP A 221 -0.03 -4.48 -16.46
C ASP A 221 0.57 -5.07 -15.18
N PHE A 222 0.77 -4.21 -14.16
CA PHE A 222 1.26 -4.61 -12.84
C PHE A 222 0.50 -3.89 -11.73
N TYR A 223 0.21 -4.61 -10.64
CA TYR A 223 -0.37 -4.06 -9.42
C TYR A 223 0.38 -4.59 -8.21
N ALA A 224 1.08 -3.73 -7.47
CA ALA A 224 1.93 -4.08 -6.34
C ALA A 224 1.33 -3.59 -5.01
N TRP A 225 1.41 -4.40 -3.95
CA TRP A 225 0.98 -3.97 -2.62
C TRP A 225 1.71 -4.73 -1.50
N THR A 226 1.48 -4.33 -0.25
CA THR A 226 2.19 -4.87 0.92
C THR A 226 1.23 -5.37 2.00
N GLY A 227 1.50 -6.56 2.54
CA GLY A 227 0.63 -7.23 3.51
C GLY A 227 0.48 -6.48 4.82
N HIS A 228 1.56 -5.86 5.33
CA HIS A 228 1.54 -5.24 6.66
C HIS A 228 0.63 -4.02 6.80
N LYS A 229 0.13 -3.45 5.70
CA LYS A 229 -0.88 -2.38 5.72
C LYS A 229 -2.30 -2.91 5.58
N ALA A 230 -2.46 -4.11 5.00
CA ALA A 230 -3.73 -4.80 4.81
C ALA A 230 -3.98 -5.85 5.92
N LEU A 231 -3.79 -5.47 7.18
CA LEU A 231 -3.96 -6.28 8.39
C LEU A 231 -3.06 -7.53 8.47
N GLY A 232 -2.26 -7.80 7.43
CA GLY A 232 -1.34 -8.93 7.31
C GLY A 232 0.00 -8.71 8.01
N PRO A 233 0.86 -9.73 8.08
CA PRO A 233 2.18 -9.63 8.70
C PRO A 233 3.13 -8.73 7.90
N THR A 234 4.22 -8.33 8.55
CA THR A 234 5.40 -7.77 7.88
C THR A 234 6.13 -8.88 7.11
N GLY A 235 7.00 -8.52 6.17
CA GLY A 235 7.82 -9.48 5.45
C GLY A 235 7.14 -10.15 4.27
N ILE A 236 5.91 -9.76 3.92
CA ILE A 236 5.20 -10.22 2.72
C ILE A 236 4.55 -9.06 1.97
N GLY A 237 4.65 -9.10 0.65
CA GLY A 237 3.97 -8.26 -0.31
C GLY A 237 3.52 -9.08 -1.51
N VAL A 238 2.84 -8.45 -2.42
CA VAL A 238 2.22 -9.09 -3.58
C VAL A 238 2.48 -8.25 -4.83
N LEU A 239 2.78 -8.94 -5.93
CA LEU A 239 2.73 -8.41 -7.27
C LEU A 239 1.70 -9.22 -8.06
N HIS A 240 0.66 -8.57 -8.53
CA HIS A 240 -0.20 -9.09 -9.61
C HIS A 240 0.31 -8.55 -10.94
N GLY A 241 0.41 -9.39 -11.95
CA GLY A 241 0.84 -8.97 -13.28
C GLY A 241 0.05 -9.66 -14.37
N ARG A 242 -0.04 -9.05 -15.55
CA ARG A 242 -0.64 -9.70 -16.72
C ARG A 242 0.18 -10.93 -17.11
N ARG A 243 -0.52 -12.01 -17.42
CA ARG A 243 0.10 -13.30 -17.75
C ARG A 243 1.11 -13.21 -18.89
N ASP A 244 0.72 -12.61 -20.00
CA ASP A 244 1.57 -12.48 -21.20
C ASP A 244 2.85 -11.67 -20.90
N VAL A 245 2.75 -10.64 -20.07
CA VAL A 245 3.90 -9.84 -19.63
C VAL A 245 4.82 -10.65 -18.71
N LEU A 246 4.25 -11.32 -17.68
CA LEU A 246 5.02 -12.13 -16.72
C LEU A 246 5.72 -13.32 -17.41
N GLU A 247 5.07 -13.99 -18.37
CA GLU A 247 5.67 -15.10 -19.12
C GLU A 247 6.90 -14.64 -19.94
N ALA A 248 6.82 -13.44 -20.52
CA ALA A 248 7.92 -12.87 -21.32
C ALA A 248 9.09 -12.37 -20.48
N MET A 249 8.87 -11.99 -19.21
CA MET A 249 9.92 -11.42 -18.32
C MET A 249 10.95 -12.48 -17.96
N ARG A 250 12.19 -12.03 -17.71
CA ARG A 250 13.23 -12.84 -17.05
C ARG A 250 12.96 -12.99 -15.56
N PRO A 251 13.52 -14.04 -14.90
CA PRO A 251 13.54 -14.09 -13.44
C PRO A 251 14.18 -12.83 -12.83
N PHE A 252 13.70 -12.46 -11.64
CA PHE A 252 14.27 -11.35 -10.86
C PHE A 252 15.48 -11.80 -10.03
N LEU A 253 15.29 -12.85 -9.24
CA LEU A 253 16.33 -13.46 -8.42
C LEU A 253 16.62 -14.87 -8.94
N GLY A 254 17.89 -15.28 -8.87
CA GLY A 254 18.30 -16.63 -9.21
C GLY A 254 18.59 -17.46 -7.95
N GLY A 255 18.15 -18.73 -7.93
CA GLY A 255 18.37 -19.62 -6.79
C GLY A 255 17.58 -20.91 -6.90
N GLY A 256 17.32 -21.54 -5.76
CA GLY A 256 16.40 -22.69 -5.66
C GLY A 256 14.96 -22.26 -5.87
N ASP A 257 14.08 -23.21 -6.05
CA ASP A 257 12.64 -23.16 -6.26
C ASP A 257 12.20 -22.54 -7.60
N MET A 258 12.78 -21.42 -8.03
CA MET A 258 12.45 -20.72 -9.26
C MET A 258 12.97 -21.40 -10.54
N ILE A 259 13.75 -22.48 -10.43
CA ILE A 259 14.34 -23.21 -11.55
C ILE A 259 13.57 -24.50 -11.86
N ARG A 260 13.54 -24.88 -13.15
CA ARG A 260 13.09 -26.18 -13.62
C ARG A 260 14.28 -27.16 -13.75
N THR A 261 15.33 -26.74 -14.44
CA THR A 261 16.58 -27.49 -14.56
C THR A 261 17.77 -26.56 -14.38
N VAL A 262 18.87 -27.11 -13.86
CA VAL A 262 20.16 -26.43 -13.76
C VAL A 262 21.22 -27.36 -14.30
N ASP A 263 22.04 -26.87 -15.24
CA ASP A 263 23.26 -27.55 -15.71
C ASP A 263 24.46 -26.63 -15.49
N PHE A 264 25.65 -27.08 -15.83
CA PHE A 264 26.90 -26.35 -15.60
C PHE A 264 26.97 -24.98 -16.28
N GLN A 265 26.31 -24.79 -17.41
CA GLN A 265 26.38 -23.57 -18.21
C GLN A 265 25.06 -22.84 -18.36
N GLU A 266 23.93 -23.50 -18.16
CA GLU A 266 22.60 -22.92 -18.39
C GLU A 266 21.57 -23.48 -17.43
N SER A 267 20.49 -22.73 -17.26
CA SER A 267 19.34 -23.09 -16.43
C SER A 267 18.04 -22.77 -17.16
N THR A 268 17.01 -23.51 -16.82
CA THR A 268 15.64 -23.21 -17.24
C THR A 268 14.77 -22.87 -16.04
N TRP A 269 13.74 -22.06 -16.28
CA TRP A 269 12.94 -21.48 -15.23
C TRP A 269 11.66 -22.27 -14.99
N ASN A 270 11.14 -22.18 -13.77
CA ASN A 270 9.87 -22.76 -13.40
C ASN A 270 8.70 -21.96 -14.03
N ASP A 271 7.49 -22.51 -13.94
CA ASP A 271 6.26 -21.83 -14.37
C ASP A 271 5.93 -20.68 -13.39
N LEU A 272 4.99 -19.82 -13.79
CA LEU A 272 4.39 -18.83 -12.92
C LEU A 272 3.61 -19.50 -11.77
N PRO A 273 3.60 -18.94 -10.58
CA PRO A 273 4.32 -17.73 -10.13
C PRO A 273 5.76 -18.00 -9.67
N TRP A 274 6.14 -19.26 -9.51
CA TRP A 274 7.39 -19.71 -8.88
C TRP A 274 8.66 -19.25 -9.60
N LYS A 275 8.57 -18.94 -10.90
CA LYS A 275 9.65 -18.30 -11.67
C LYS A 275 10.21 -17.04 -11.01
N PHE A 276 9.40 -16.33 -10.21
CA PHE A 276 9.78 -15.09 -9.54
C PHE A 276 10.03 -15.24 -8.03
N GLU A 277 9.87 -16.45 -7.48
CA GLU A 277 10.01 -16.75 -6.06
C GLU A 277 11.23 -17.63 -5.80
N ALA A 278 12.39 -17.00 -5.65
CA ALA A 278 13.66 -17.71 -5.45
C ALA A 278 13.95 -17.94 -3.96
N GLY A 279 14.38 -19.17 -3.64
CA GLY A 279 14.71 -19.58 -2.28
C GLY A 279 13.50 -20.00 -1.47
N THR A 280 13.71 -20.38 -0.20
CA THR A 280 12.59 -20.71 0.69
C THR A 280 11.67 -19.52 0.89
N SER A 281 10.40 -19.72 0.60
CA SER A 281 9.37 -18.69 0.65
C SER A 281 9.06 -18.21 2.07
N MET A 282 8.41 -17.08 2.19
CA MET A 282 7.89 -16.50 3.43
C MET A 282 6.59 -17.23 3.84
N ILE A 283 6.74 -18.49 4.31
CA ILE A 283 5.60 -19.42 4.42
C ILE A 283 4.61 -18.98 5.49
N ALA A 284 5.10 -18.69 6.70
CA ALA A 284 4.25 -18.24 7.80
C ALA A 284 3.57 -16.91 7.49
N GLU A 285 4.30 -15.98 6.84
CA GLU A 285 3.79 -14.69 6.42
C GLU A 285 2.73 -14.86 5.31
N GLY A 286 2.93 -15.79 4.38
CA GLY A 286 1.92 -16.14 3.37
C GLY A 286 0.64 -16.66 4.00
N VAL A 287 0.74 -17.59 4.94
CA VAL A 287 -0.40 -18.11 5.69
C VAL A 287 -1.11 -17.00 6.48
N GLY A 288 -0.33 -16.11 7.13
CA GLY A 288 -0.87 -14.95 7.84
C GLY A 288 -1.55 -13.95 6.91
N LEU A 289 -1.01 -13.73 5.70
CA LEU A 289 -1.63 -12.86 4.70
C LEU A 289 -2.95 -13.44 4.19
N GLY A 290 -3.00 -14.77 3.97
CA GLY A 290 -4.25 -15.45 3.63
C GLY A 290 -5.34 -15.24 4.68
N ALA A 291 -4.98 -15.32 5.98
CA ALA A 291 -5.93 -15.04 7.08
C ALA A 291 -6.35 -13.56 7.13
N ALA A 292 -5.44 -12.64 6.74
CA ALA A 292 -5.75 -11.21 6.71
C ALA A 292 -6.76 -10.86 5.61
N VAL A 293 -6.59 -11.39 4.40
CA VAL A 293 -7.54 -11.15 3.31
C VAL A 293 -8.89 -11.83 3.57
N ASP A 294 -8.92 -13.01 4.20
CA ASP A 294 -10.17 -13.64 4.66
C ASP A 294 -10.90 -12.74 5.68
N TYR A 295 -10.16 -12.15 6.61
CA TYR A 295 -10.74 -11.23 7.60
C TYR A 295 -11.33 -9.99 6.92
N LEU A 296 -10.59 -9.34 5.99
CA LEU A 296 -11.07 -8.18 5.23
C LEU A 296 -12.28 -8.53 4.35
N ALA A 297 -12.25 -9.68 3.66
CA ALA A 297 -13.37 -10.16 2.85
C ALA A 297 -14.64 -10.38 3.70
N ASN A 298 -14.49 -10.94 4.89
CA ASN A 298 -15.61 -11.15 5.84
C ASN A 298 -16.16 -9.84 6.39
N LEU A 299 -15.35 -8.78 6.50
CA LEU A 299 -15.84 -7.44 6.85
C LEU A 299 -16.64 -6.80 5.72
N ASP A 300 -16.44 -7.21 4.48
CA ASP A 300 -16.91 -6.57 3.26
C ASP A 300 -16.19 -5.23 3.00
N MET A 301 -15.38 -5.19 1.94
CA MET A 301 -14.55 -4.01 1.63
C MET A 301 -15.38 -2.75 1.32
N GLU A 302 -16.63 -2.88 0.85
CA GLU A 302 -17.54 -1.74 0.70
C GLU A 302 -17.92 -1.16 2.07
N ARG A 303 -18.12 -2.01 3.08
CA ARG A 303 -18.36 -1.57 4.46
C ARG A 303 -17.12 -0.97 5.10
N VAL A 304 -15.94 -1.53 4.83
CA VAL A 304 -14.65 -0.95 5.28
C VAL A 304 -14.50 0.45 4.69
N ARG A 305 -14.68 0.61 3.37
CA ARG A 305 -14.62 1.90 2.71
C ARG A 305 -15.66 2.90 3.25
N ALA A 306 -16.89 2.47 3.45
CA ALA A 306 -17.95 3.31 4.01
C ALA A 306 -17.61 3.79 5.42
N HIS A 307 -17.07 2.91 6.27
CA HIS A 307 -16.62 3.25 7.62
C HIS A 307 -15.48 4.28 7.59
N GLU A 308 -14.43 4.04 6.81
CA GLU A 308 -13.30 4.96 6.70
C GLU A 308 -13.73 6.31 6.14
N ARG A 309 -14.59 6.33 5.11
CA ARG A 309 -15.13 7.57 4.54
C ARG A 309 -15.89 8.39 5.56
N GLN A 310 -16.77 7.74 6.36
CA GLN A 310 -17.51 8.42 7.42
C GLN A 310 -16.57 8.96 8.51
N LEU A 311 -15.57 8.18 8.90
CA LEU A 311 -14.58 8.58 9.90
C LEU A 311 -13.71 9.73 9.39
N THR A 312 -13.29 9.67 8.12
CA THR A 312 -12.50 10.72 7.46
C THR A 312 -13.31 12.01 7.36
N ALA A 313 -14.58 11.94 6.95
CA ALA A 313 -15.47 13.12 6.91
C ALA A 313 -15.64 13.75 8.30
N TYR A 314 -15.84 12.92 9.32
CA TYR A 314 -15.91 13.37 10.71
C TYR A 314 -14.62 14.04 11.16
N ALA A 315 -13.48 13.41 10.86
CA ALA A 315 -12.15 13.95 11.22
C ALA A 315 -11.86 15.28 10.52
N LEU A 316 -12.18 15.42 9.23
CA LEU A 316 -12.02 16.68 8.49
C LEU A 316 -12.85 17.80 9.12
N ALA A 317 -14.11 17.53 9.50
CA ALA A 317 -14.97 18.49 10.17
C ALA A 317 -14.43 18.91 11.54
N ARG A 318 -13.96 17.94 12.35
CA ARG A 318 -13.40 18.20 13.66
C ARG A 318 -12.05 18.95 13.60
N LEU A 319 -11.17 18.59 12.65
CA LEU A 319 -9.88 19.26 12.45
C LEU A 319 -10.06 20.72 11.98
N ALA A 320 -11.13 21.02 11.23
CA ALA A 320 -11.45 22.38 10.83
C ALA A 320 -11.80 23.31 12.00
N GLU A 321 -12.16 22.76 13.18
CA GLU A 321 -12.42 23.51 14.41
C GLU A 321 -11.12 23.90 15.14
N VAL A 322 -9.98 23.26 14.79
CA VAL A 322 -8.67 23.56 15.39
C VAL A 322 -8.08 24.79 14.69
N GLU A 323 -8.02 25.89 15.43
CA GLU A 323 -7.46 27.14 14.94
C GLU A 323 -6.00 26.94 14.48
N SER A 324 -5.61 27.60 13.40
CA SER A 324 -4.27 27.51 12.80
C SER A 324 -3.87 26.15 12.23
N LEU A 325 -4.78 25.17 12.14
CA LEU A 325 -4.53 23.89 11.49
C LEU A 325 -4.86 23.97 9.98
N ARG A 326 -3.96 23.49 9.14
CA ARG A 326 -4.16 23.35 7.69
C ARG A 326 -4.14 21.88 7.31
N VAL A 327 -5.25 21.36 6.81
CA VAL A 327 -5.31 20.03 6.18
C VAL A 327 -4.72 20.11 4.78
N ILE A 328 -4.02 19.04 4.35
CA ILE A 328 -3.37 18.92 3.05
C ILE A 328 -4.03 17.81 2.24
N GLY A 329 -4.20 18.01 0.93
CA GLY A 329 -4.87 17.08 0.00
C GLY A 329 -6.35 17.37 -0.16
N PRO A 330 -7.12 16.49 -0.85
CA PRO A 330 -8.52 16.71 -1.20
C PRO A 330 -9.37 17.13 0.00
N PRO A 331 -10.29 18.11 -0.19
CA PRO A 331 -11.04 18.70 0.94
C PRO A 331 -12.18 17.81 1.45
N ASP A 332 -12.60 16.82 0.68
CA ASP A 332 -13.71 15.92 1.00
C ASP A 332 -13.25 14.46 1.17
N ALA A 333 -14.11 13.65 1.81
CA ALA A 333 -13.84 12.26 2.09
C ALA A 333 -14.16 11.32 0.90
N ASP A 334 -14.80 11.79 -0.15
CA ASP A 334 -15.14 10.97 -1.32
C ASP A 334 -13.90 10.75 -2.20
N GLY A 335 -13.12 11.82 -2.43
CA GLY A 335 -11.85 11.78 -3.17
C GLY A 335 -10.65 11.31 -2.32
N ARG A 336 -10.87 10.95 -1.05
CA ARG A 336 -9.80 10.67 -0.09
C ARG A 336 -9.98 9.30 0.59
N GLY A 337 -8.87 8.57 0.78
CA GLY A 337 -8.80 7.44 1.70
C GLY A 337 -8.67 7.89 3.16
N GLY A 338 -8.55 6.91 4.07
CA GLY A 338 -8.43 7.13 5.52
C GLY A 338 -7.10 7.76 5.96
N VAL A 339 -6.57 8.75 5.24
CA VAL A 339 -5.29 9.41 5.47
C VAL A 339 -5.47 10.93 5.47
N ILE A 340 -5.05 11.60 6.54
CA ILE A 340 -5.12 13.06 6.68
C ILE A 340 -3.75 13.58 7.11
N SER A 341 -3.04 14.26 6.20
CA SER A 341 -1.85 15.05 6.55
C SER A 341 -2.26 16.48 6.85
N PHE A 342 -1.58 17.06 7.83
CA PHE A 342 -1.87 18.43 8.30
C PHE A 342 -0.63 19.12 8.84
N GLU A 343 -0.72 20.45 8.94
CA GLU A 343 0.22 21.32 9.63
C GLU A 343 -0.51 22.10 10.72
N LEU A 344 0.12 22.25 11.87
CA LEU A 344 -0.28 23.20 12.89
C LEU A 344 0.67 24.40 12.82
N ARG A 345 0.14 25.57 12.45
CA ARG A 345 0.98 26.76 12.23
C ARG A 345 1.80 27.09 13.47
N GLY A 346 3.10 27.31 13.27
CA GLY A 346 4.04 27.67 14.35
C GLY A 346 4.56 26.48 15.15
N VAL A 347 4.07 25.26 14.91
CA VAL A 347 4.53 24.06 15.63
C VAL A 347 5.14 23.07 14.64
N HIS A 348 6.37 22.63 14.92
CA HIS A 348 7.02 21.63 14.06
C HIS A 348 6.27 20.29 14.15
N PRO A 349 6.05 19.55 13.04
CA PRO A 349 5.30 18.30 13.03
C PRO A 349 5.81 17.23 14.03
N HIS A 350 7.12 17.17 14.30
CA HIS A 350 7.67 16.26 15.32
C HIS A 350 7.24 16.66 16.72
N ASP A 351 7.20 17.96 17.02
CA ASP A 351 6.76 18.44 18.34
C ASP A 351 5.26 18.15 18.52
N VAL A 352 4.46 18.32 17.46
CA VAL A 352 3.05 17.88 17.46
C VAL A 352 2.95 16.40 17.80
N ALA A 353 3.69 15.52 17.11
CA ALA A 353 3.63 14.08 17.35
C ALA A 353 4.09 13.71 18.77
N GLU A 354 5.15 14.35 19.28
CA GLU A 354 5.65 14.12 20.65
C GLU A 354 4.61 14.53 21.70
N LEU A 355 3.94 15.66 21.51
CA LEU A 355 2.90 16.11 22.43
C LEU A 355 1.69 15.19 22.44
N LEU A 356 1.28 14.73 21.26
CA LEU A 356 0.16 13.80 21.12
C LEU A 356 0.48 12.43 21.76
N ASP A 357 1.73 11.98 21.67
CA ASP A 357 2.19 10.74 22.32
C ASP A 357 2.02 10.78 23.84
N ARG A 358 2.16 11.96 24.47
CA ARG A 358 1.87 12.14 25.93
C ARG A 358 0.42 11.84 26.30
N ASP A 359 -0.47 11.87 25.32
CA ASP A 359 -1.89 11.52 25.45
C ASP A 359 -2.20 10.12 24.85
N ASN A 360 -1.17 9.33 24.54
CA ASN A 360 -1.23 8.03 23.86
C ASN A 360 -1.87 8.08 22.47
N VAL A 361 -1.86 9.24 21.79
CA VAL A 361 -2.33 9.43 20.45
C VAL A 361 -1.17 9.26 19.47
N CYS A 362 -1.09 8.11 18.83
CA CYS A 362 -0.02 7.72 17.91
C CYS A 362 -0.31 8.25 16.51
N ILE A 363 0.42 9.27 16.08
CA ILE A 363 0.44 9.78 14.71
C ILE A 363 1.85 9.73 14.14
N ARG A 364 2.00 9.98 12.85
CA ARG A 364 3.32 10.08 12.21
C ARG A 364 3.67 11.52 11.87
N ALA A 365 4.94 11.88 12.02
CA ALA A 365 5.51 13.15 11.56
C ALA A 365 6.65 12.93 10.57
N GLY A 366 6.83 13.83 9.61
CA GLY A 366 7.94 13.82 8.66
C GLY A 366 7.54 13.88 7.20
N HIS A 367 8.40 13.33 6.32
CA HIS A 367 8.19 13.34 4.86
C HIS A 367 7.28 12.21 4.37
N HIS A 368 6.91 11.26 5.22
CA HIS A 368 6.09 10.07 4.91
C HIS A 368 6.61 9.26 3.71
N CYS A 369 7.95 9.24 3.53
CA CYS A 369 8.62 8.62 2.36
C CYS A 369 8.18 9.20 1.01
N ALA A 370 7.84 10.50 0.95
CA ALA A 370 7.44 11.25 -0.25
C ALA A 370 8.10 12.64 -0.28
N MET A 371 9.43 12.68 -0.21
CA MET A 371 10.18 13.95 -0.17
C MET A 371 9.93 14.87 -1.37
N PRO A 372 9.79 14.38 -2.62
CA PRO A 372 9.44 15.24 -3.74
C PRO A 372 8.10 15.95 -3.56
N LEU A 373 7.09 15.25 -3.02
CA LEU A 373 5.79 15.83 -2.72
C LEU A 373 5.90 16.94 -1.65
N MET A 374 6.70 16.77 -0.61
CA MET A 374 6.91 17.83 0.39
C MET A 374 7.47 19.10 -0.24
N ARG A 375 8.40 18.96 -1.20
CA ARG A 375 8.93 20.11 -1.98
C ARG A 375 7.85 20.77 -2.82
N ARG A 376 6.99 19.97 -3.51
CA ARG A 376 5.85 20.48 -4.30
C ARG A 376 4.87 21.26 -3.44
N LEU A 377 4.59 20.78 -2.22
CA LEU A 377 3.69 21.43 -1.27
C LEU A 377 4.31 22.66 -0.57
N GLY A 378 5.61 22.88 -0.71
CA GLY A 378 6.32 23.97 -0.05
C GLY A 378 6.45 23.80 1.47
N VAL A 379 6.42 22.55 1.97
CA VAL A 379 6.51 22.24 3.40
C VAL A 379 7.70 21.33 3.69
N PRO A 380 8.39 21.49 4.84
CA PRO A 380 9.51 20.63 5.18
C PRO A 380 9.06 19.23 5.63
N ALA A 381 7.89 19.13 6.25
CA ALA A 381 7.31 17.92 6.81
C ALA A 381 5.83 18.18 7.16
N THR A 382 5.07 17.11 7.42
CA THR A 382 3.69 17.19 7.92
C THR A 382 3.48 16.22 9.08
N ALA A 383 2.48 16.48 9.92
CA ALA A 383 1.87 15.47 10.78
C ALA A 383 0.82 14.71 9.97
N ARG A 384 0.62 13.41 10.25
CA ARG A 384 -0.33 12.57 9.53
C ARG A 384 -1.08 11.65 10.47
N ALA A 385 -2.39 11.77 10.52
CA ALA A 385 -3.28 10.77 11.08
C ALA A 385 -3.78 9.83 9.97
N SER A 386 -3.90 8.54 10.27
CA SER A 386 -4.44 7.55 9.32
C SER A 386 -5.20 6.45 10.04
N PHE A 387 -6.34 6.10 9.47
CA PHE A 387 -7.34 5.23 10.09
C PHE A 387 -7.22 3.79 9.58
N GLY A 388 -7.73 2.88 10.40
CA GLY A 388 -8.01 1.49 10.05
C GLY A 388 -9.40 1.10 10.53
N PRO A 389 -9.87 -0.11 10.24
CA PRO A 389 -11.24 -0.55 10.55
C PRO A 389 -11.56 -0.56 12.05
N TYR A 390 -10.54 -0.54 12.91
CA TYR A 390 -10.64 -0.54 14.38
C TYR A 390 -10.76 0.87 14.99
N ASN A 391 -10.64 1.95 14.19
CA ASN A 391 -10.75 3.31 14.69
C ASN A 391 -12.19 3.79 14.78
N THR A 392 -12.44 4.69 15.71
CA THR A 392 -13.75 5.22 16.04
C THR A 392 -13.76 6.75 16.06
N ARG A 393 -14.96 7.36 16.17
CA ARG A 393 -15.06 8.81 16.36
C ARG A 393 -14.39 9.28 17.65
N ALA A 394 -14.42 8.47 18.70
CA ALA A 394 -13.72 8.79 19.95
C ALA A 394 -12.20 8.94 19.77
N ASP A 395 -11.59 8.13 18.88
CA ASP A 395 -10.17 8.28 18.55
C ASP A 395 -9.90 9.62 17.83
N VAL A 396 -10.82 10.09 16.99
CA VAL A 396 -10.76 11.41 16.34
C VAL A 396 -10.93 12.54 17.35
N ASP A 397 -11.90 12.41 18.27
CA ASP A 397 -12.11 13.43 19.31
C ASP A 397 -10.86 13.56 20.19
N ALA A 398 -10.24 12.45 20.59
CA ALA A 398 -8.99 12.47 21.35
C ALA A 398 -7.83 13.11 20.55
N LEU A 399 -7.74 12.89 19.24
CA LEU A 399 -6.77 13.58 18.37
C LEU A 399 -6.99 15.11 18.43
N VAL A 400 -8.22 15.56 18.24
CA VAL A 400 -8.55 17.00 18.21
C VAL A 400 -8.31 17.65 19.58
N ASP A 401 -8.71 16.99 20.67
CA ASP A 401 -8.48 17.47 22.04
C ASP A 401 -6.98 17.60 22.34
N SER A 402 -6.16 16.63 21.91
CA SER A 402 -4.72 16.67 22.07
C SER A 402 -4.05 17.76 21.22
N LEU A 403 -4.53 17.97 19.98
CA LEU A 403 -4.08 19.08 19.13
C LEU A 403 -4.42 20.45 19.73
N GLY A 404 -5.59 20.59 20.37
CA GLY A 404 -5.95 21.80 21.10
C GLY A 404 -4.94 22.13 22.22
N ARG A 405 -4.59 21.13 23.03
CA ARG A 405 -3.56 21.28 24.08
C ARG A 405 -2.18 21.61 23.50
N ALA A 406 -1.78 20.97 22.40
CA ALA A 406 -0.53 21.26 21.73
C ALA A 406 -0.47 22.72 21.23
N ARG A 407 -1.56 23.21 20.62
CA ARG A 407 -1.69 24.62 20.18
C ARG A 407 -1.53 25.58 21.36
N ASP A 408 -2.27 25.32 22.44
CA ASP A 408 -2.28 26.23 23.62
C ASP A 408 -0.89 26.33 24.25
N LEU A 409 -0.11 25.25 24.25
CA LEU A 409 1.26 25.24 24.75
C LEU A 409 2.24 26.13 23.94
N PHE A 410 2.04 26.23 22.63
CA PHE A 410 2.91 27.04 21.76
C PHE A 410 2.30 28.39 21.37
N GLY A 411 1.00 28.60 21.59
CA GLY A 411 0.29 29.83 21.22
C GLY A 411 0.46 30.98 22.21
N GLU A 412 1.06 30.74 23.36
CA GLU A 412 1.40 31.77 24.38
C GLU A 412 2.77 32.45 24.12
N SER A 413 3.35 32.30 22.91
CA SER A 413 4.69 32.83 22.60
C SER A 413 4.61 34.02 21.65
#